data_8089b6a74ab5d3614297f58c74fa1294
#
_entry.id   8089b6a74ab5d3614297f58c74fa1294
#
_cell.length_a   1.000
_cell.length_b   1.000
_cell.length_c   1.000
_cell.angle_alpha   90.00
_cell.angle_beta   90.00
_cell.angle_gamma   90.00
#
_symmetry.space_group_name_H-M   'P 1'
#
loop_
_entity.id
_entity.type
_entity.pdbx_description
1 polymer ?
#
loop_
_entity_poly.entity_id
_entity_poly.type
_entity_poly.pdbx_seq_one_letter_code
_entity_poly.pdbx_strand_id
1 'polypeptide(L)'
;MNALTKALAGVFLLLSPWFLVQVFILVVAPDEAIEEMPICSDSSSNCAHLGGGEYHRMEVTTVVFEGQSLEATKSFALDYIEEQDGDILFESESESEYFVHFVEHTPFWLFPDDVFLSITVEDDNSSRIELHSESRLGYGDLGVNPERLELFYEALASD
;
A
#
# COMPACT_ATOMS: atom_id res chain seq x y z
N MET A 1 15.43 22.56 39.66
CA MET A 1 15.22 22.32 38.21
C MET A 1 15.01 23.68 37.56
N ASN A 2 15.83 24.08 36.61
CA ASN A 2 15.71 25.38 35.94
C ASN A 2 14.57 25.37 34.91
N ALA A 3 14.21 26.53 34.34
CA ALA A 3 13.12 26.64 33.37
C ALA A 3 13.34 25.75 32.12
N LEU A 4 14.60 25.67 31.65
CA LEU A 4 14.95 24.82 30.51
C LEU A 4 14.71 23.34 30.79
N THR A 5 15.13 22.84 31.98
CA THR A 5 14.89 21.42 32.35
C THR A 5 13.41 21.08 32.45
N LYS A 6 12.59 22.02 32.95
CA LYS A 6 11.12 21.83 33.00
C LYS A 6 10.51 21.80 31.59
N ALA A 7 10.97 22.70 30.70
CA ALA A 7 10.52 22.72 29.31
C ALA A 7 10.88 21.42 28.57
N LEU A 8 12.13 20.95 28.70
CA LEU A 8 12.58 19.69 28.09
C LEU A 8 11.82 18.47 28.62
N ALA A 9 11.57 18.42 29.95
CA ALA A 9 10.76 17.35 30.55
C ALA A 9 9.32 17.39 30.03
N GLY A 10 8.72 18.57 29.85
CA GLY A 10 7.39 18.73 29.26
C GLY A 10 7.32 18.24 27.81
N VAL A 11 8.28 18.60 26.99
CA VAL A 11 8.39 18.14 25.58
C VAL A 11 8.54 16.61 25.54
N PHE A 12 9.41 16.04 26.36
CA PHE A 12 9.62 14.60 26.45
C PHE A 12 8.32 13.85 26.83
N LEU A 13 7.58 14.36 27.82
CA LEU A 13 6.30 13.76 28.24
C LEU A 13 5.22 13.85 27.15
N LEU A 14 5.23 14.91 26.34
CA LEU A 14 4.28 15.05 25.23
C LEU A 14 4.60 14.12 24.05
N LEU A 15 5.88 13.89 23.77
CA LEU A 15 6.32 13.05 22.65
C LEU A 15 6.42 11.56 23.02
N SER A 16 6.54 11.22 24.29
CA SER A 16 6.72 9.84 24.74
C SER A 16 5.62 8.88 24.29
N PRO A 17 4.31 9.24 24.27
CA PRO A 17 3.27 8.33 23.77
C PRO A 17 3.45 7.99 22.29
N TRP A 18 3.86 8.97 21.47
CA TRP A 18 4.13 8.74 20.05
C TRP A 18 5.31 7.78 19.87
N PHE A 19 6.43 7.99 20.57
CA PHE A 19 7.57 7.07 20.50
C PHE A 19 7.23 5.66 20.96
N LEU A 20 6.38 5.50 21.98
CA LEU A 20 5.93 4.19 22.43
C LEU A 20 5.10 3.48 21.38
N VAL A 21 4.25 4.20 20.64
CA VAL A 21 3.50 3.64 19.51
C VAL A 21 4.46 3.20 18.40
N GLN A 22 5.49 4.01 18.05
CA GLN A 22 6.47 3.61 17.02
C GLN A 22 7.24 2.34 17.43
N VAL A 23 7.69 2.25 18.68
CA VAL A 23 8.35 1.03 19.17
C VAL A 23 7.40 -0.17 19.14
N PHE A 24 6.14 0.03 19.49
CA PHE A 24 5.12 -1.03 19.40
C PHE A 24 4.94 -1.51 17.95
N ILE A 25 4.80 -0.60 16.98
CA ILE A 25 4.66 -0.91 15.55
C ILE A 25 5.86 -1.74 15.08
N LEU A 26 7.09 -1.30 15.36
CA LEU A 26 8.32 -2.02 14.96
C LEU A 26 8.40 -3.46 15.50
N VAL A 27 7.77 -3.74 16.63
CA VAL A 27 7.80 -5.07 17.25
C VAL A 27 6.65 -5.96 16.78
N VAL A 28 5.47 -5.38 16.54
CA VAL A 28 4.23 -6.13 16.28
C VAL A 28 3.92 -6.24 14.78
N ALA A 29 4.39 -5.29 13.99
CA ALA A 29 4.17 -5.22 12.54
C ALA A 29 5.48 -4.89 11.79
N PRO A 30 6.53 -5.74 11.93
CA PRO A 30 7.78 -5.54 11.21
C PRO A 30 7.59 -5.66 9.70
N ASP A 31 8.50 -5.06 8.94
CA ASP A 31 8.52 -5.21 7.50
C ASP A 31 8.97 -6.61 7.12
N GLU A 32 8.10 -7.31 6.40
CA GLU A 32 8.34 -8.65 5.87
C GLU A 32 7.97 -8.66 4.39
N ALA A 33 8.88 -9.16 3.55
CA ALA A 33 8.61 -9.32 2.13
C ALA A 33 7.57 -10.42 1.90
N ILE A 34 6.53 -10.11 1.12
CA ILE A 34 5.49 -11.06 0.69
C ILE A 34 5.60 -11.19 -0.83
N GLU A 35 5.75 -12.43 -1.30
CA GLU A 35 6.06 -12.76 -2.69
C GLU A 35 4.83 -13.17 -3.51
N GLU A 36 3.66 -13.24 -2.86
CA GLU A 36 2.41 -13.68 -3.48
C GLU A 36 1.28 -12.68 -3.18
N MET A 37 0.33 -12.55 -4.10
CA MET A 37 -0.85 -11.69 -3.92
C MET A 37 -1.74 -12.22 -2.80
N PRO A 38 -2.01 -11.43 -1.75
CA PRO A 38 -2.90 -11.83 -0.67
C PRO A 38 -4.37 -11.85 -1.11
N ILE A 39 -5.21 -12.49 -0.31
CA ILE A 39 -6.66 -12.57 -0.53
C ILE A 39 -7.39 -11.94 0.66
N CYS A 40 -8.30 -11.02 0.39
CA CYS A 40 -9.20 -10.51 1.41
C CYS A 40 -10.18 -11.58 1.88
N SER A 41 -10.40 -11.71 3.18
CA SER A 41 -11.55 -12.49 3.65
C SER A 41 -12.85 -11.71 3.41
N ASP A 42 -13.95 -12.39 3.10
CA ASP A 42 -15.26 -11.77 2.80
C ASP A 42 -15.77 -10.80 3.87
N SER A 43 -15.38 -11.02 5.12
CA SER A 43 -15.79 -10.20 6.27
C SER A 43 -14.75 -9.14 6.66
N SER A 44 -13.63 -9.02 5.94
CA SER A 44 -12.59 -8.07 6.28
C SER A 44 -13.05 -6.63 6.05
N SER A 45 -12.85 -5.78 7.05
CA SER A 45 -12.97 -4.32 6.94
C SER A 45 -11.61 -3.62 6.99
N ASN A 46 -10.53 -4.38 6.81
CA ASN A 46 -9.14 -3.97 6.94
C ASN A 46 -8.33 -4.17 5.65
N CYS A 47 -9.01 -4.56 4.57
CA CYS A 47 -8.43 -4.97 3.31
C CYS A 47 -9.32 -4.49 2.16
N ALA A 48 -8.73 -4.15 1.03
CA ALA A 48 -9.39 -3.90 -0.25
C ALA A 48 -8.66 -4.67 -1.35
N HIS A 49 -9.40 -5.11 -2.37
CA HIS A 49 -8.85 -5.90 -3.47
C HIS A 49 -9.58 -5.64 -4.78
N LEU A 50 -8.83 -5.61 -5.88
CA LEU A 50 -9.31 -5.41 -7.24
C LEU A 50 -8.55 -6.32 -8.20
N GLY A 51 -9.22 -7.22 -8.87
CA GLY A 51 -8.63 -8.08 -9.90
C GLY A 51 -8.58 -9.55 -9.49
N GLY A 52 -7.83 -10.38 -10.23
CA GLY A 52 -7.73 -11.82 -9.96
C GLY A 52 -9.05 -12.60 -9.99
N GLY A 53 -10.16 -11.96 -10.36
CA GLY A 53 -11.52 -12.51 -10.27
C GLY A 53 -12.24 -12.17 -8.98
N GLU A 54 -11.63 -11.41 -8.10
CA GLU A 54 -12.17 -10.95 -6.82
C GLU A 54 -12.23 -9.43 -6.75
N TYR A 55 -13.27 -8.92 -6.08
CA TYR A 55 -13.49 -7.49 -5.86
C TYR A 55 -13.97 -7.31 -4.44
N HIS A 56 -13.16 -6.68 -3.60
CA HIS A 56 -13.50 -6.44 -2.21
C HIS A 56 -13.37 -4.97 -1.88
N ARG A 57 -14.51 -4.32 -1.55
CA ARG A 57 -14.59 -2.90 -1.18
C ARG A 57 -14.09 -1.92 -2.26
N MET A 58 -14.14 -2.31 -3.53
CA MET A 58 -13.79 -1.47 -4.67
C MET A 58 -15.02 -1.19 -5.52
N GLU A 59 -15.18 0.04 -6.01
CA GLU A 59 -16.23 0.43 -6.96
C GLU A 59 -15.79 0.20 -8.41
N VAL A 60 -14.49 0.31 -8.69
CA VAL A 60 -13.90 0.04 -10.00
C VAL A 60 -13.88 -1.47 -10.26
N THR A 61 -14.22 -1.86 -11.48
CA THR A 61 -14.21 -3.27 -11.91
C THR A 61 -13.39 -3.52 -13.18
N THR A 62 -12.90 -2.44 -13.82
CA THR A 62 -12.05 -2.55 -15.01
C THR A 62 -10.61 -2.82 -14.56
N VAL A 63 -10.05 -3.92 -15.03
CA VAL A 63 -8.68 -4.36 -14.68
C VAL A 63 -7.77 -4.51 -15.89
N VAL A 64 -8.28 -4.22 -17.09
CA VAL A 64 -7.51 -4.26 -18.34
C VAL A 64 -7.35 -2.84 -18.86
N PHE A 65 -6.12 -2.45 -19.11
CA PHE A 65 -5.74 -1.18 -19.72
C PHE A 65 -5.41 -1.41 -21.20
N GLU A 66 -6.39 -1.14 -22.06
CA GLU A 66 -6.24 -1.21 -23.51
C GLU A 66 -5.33 -0.10 -24.02
N GLY A 67 -4.35 -0.45 -24.83
CA GLY A 67 -3.39 0.51 -25.37
C GLY A 67 -2.23 0.84 -24.43
N GLN A 68 -2.13 0.18 -23.28
CA GLN A 68 -1.11 0.42 -22.28
C GLN A 68 -0.34 -0.88 -21.96
N SER A 69 0.90 -0.95 -22.42
CA SER A 69 1.76 -2.13 -22.21
C SER A 69 2.15 -2.32 -20.74
N LEU A 70 2.62 -3.51 -20.39
CA LEU A 70 3.16 -3.82 -19.06
C LEU A 70 4.21 -2.78 -18.63
N GLU A 71 5.15 -2.42 -19.50
CA GLU A 71 6.20 -1.44 -19.18
C GLU A 71 5.65 -0.03 -18.91
N ALA A 72 4.62 0.38 -19.65
CA ALA A 72 3.98 1.68 -19.39
C ALA A 72 3.25 1.67 -18.04
N THR A 73 2.46 0.64 -17.75
CA THR A 73 1.75 0.49 -16.47
C THR A 73 2.73 0.40 -15.29
N LYS A 74 3.84 -0.34 -15.45
CA LYS A 74 4.92 -0.42 -14.47
C LYS A 74 5.55 0.94 -14.19
N SER A 75 5.80 1.75 -15.23
CA SER A 75 6.36 3.09 -15.03
C SER A 75 5.44 3.97 -14.18
N PHE A 76 4.14 3.99 -14.46
CA PHE A 76 3.16 4.72 -13.63
C PHE A 76 3.10 4.20 -12.19
N ALA A 77 3.22 2.87 -12.01
CA ALA A 77 3.24 2.29 -10.68
C ALA A 77 4.45 2.75 -9.87
N LEU A 78 5.64 2.75 -10.47
CA LEU A 78 6.86 3.19 -9.79
C LEU A 78 6.84 4.68 -9.47
N ASP A 79 6.30 5.51 -10.37
CA ASP A 79 6.12 6.94 -10.14
C ASP A 79 5.15 7.19 -8.96
N TYR A 80 4.03 6.46 -8.89
CA TYR A 80 3.10 6.52 -7.76
C TYR A 80 3.77 6.12 -6.44
N ILE A 81 4.49 4.99 -6.42
CA ILE A 81 5.18 4.50 -5.22
C ILE A 81 6.18 5.56 -4.70
N GLU A 82 6.94 6.20 -5.61
CA GLU A 82 7.86 7.27 -5.25
C GLU A 82 7.12 8.51 -4.70
N GLU A 83 6.01 8.91 -5.33
CA GLU A 83 5.20 10.06 -4.88
C GLU A 83 4.55 9.86 -3.51
N GLN A 84 4.23 8.60 -3.14
CA GLN A 84 3.64 8.25 -1.85
C GLN A 84 4.68 7.91 -0.77
N ASP A 85 5.98 8.10 -1.04
CA ASP A 85 7.07 7.65 -0.14
C ASP A 85 6.93 6.16 0.24
N GLY A 86 6.51 5.32 -0.71
CA GLY A 86 6.30 3.89 -0.52
C GLY A 86 7.62 3.12 -0.41
N ASP A 87 7.74 2.25 0.58
CA ASP A 87 8.91 1.40 0.80
C ASP A 87 8.74 0.05 0.10
N ILE A 88 9.46 -0.20 -1.02
CA ILE A 88 9.41 -1.49 -1.72
C ILE A 88 10.09 -2.57 -0.89
N LEU A 89 9.35 -3.61 -0.52
CA LEU A 89 9.83 -4.76 0.22
C LEU A 89 10.14 -5.97 -0.67
N PHE A 90 9.44 -6.11 -1.78
CA PHE A 90 9.66 -7.17 -2.76
C PHE A 90 9.28 -6.71 -4.16
N GLU A 91 10.05 -7.13 -5.14
CA GLU A 91 9.81 -6.88 -6.56
C GLU A 91 10.25 -8.08 -7.38
N SER A 92 9.45 -8.49 -8.34
CA SER A 92 9.80 -9.51 -9.31
C SER A 92 9.30 -9.16 -10.70
N GLU A 93 10.05 -9.54 -11.73
CA GLU A 93 9.76 -9.23 -13.12
C GLU A 93 10.11 -10.39 -14.05
N SER A 94 9.25 -10.61 -15.02
CA SER A 94 9.44 -11.53 -16.14
C SER A 94 9.01 -10.86 -17.46
N GLU A 95 9.11 -11.56 -18.59
CA GLU A 95 8.63 -11.04 -19.90
C GLU A 95 7.12 -10.81 -19.94
N SER A 96 6.33 -11.45 -19.07
CA SER A 96 4.86 -11.41 -19.09
C SER A 96 4.21 -10.92 -17.81
N GLU A 97 4.98 -10.70 -16.77
CA GLU A 97 4.46 -10.33 -15.45
C GLU A 97 5.44 -9.44 -14.67
N TYR A 98 4.89 -8.46 -13.98
CA TYR A 98 5.55 -7.66 -12.96
C TYR A 98 4.75 -7.75 -11.67
N PHE A 99 5.43 -7.96 -10.56
CA PHE A 99 4.82 -7.97 -9.22
C PHE A 99 5.63 -7.10 -8.28
N VAL A 100 4.94 -6.30 -7.47
CA VAL A 100 5.57 -5.50 -6.41
C VAL A 100 4.75 -5.54 -5.14
N HIS A 101 5.43 -5.68 -4.02
CA HIS A 101 4.94 -5.47 -2.67
C HIS A 101 5.66 -4.27 -2.06
N PHE A 102 4.92 -3.27 -1.63
CA PHE A 102 5.45 -2.09 -0.95
C PHE A 102 4.58 -1.72 0.25
N VAL A 103 5.10 -0.85 1.10
CA VAL A 103 4.42 -0.37 2.31
C VAL A 103 4.21 1.13 2.22
N GLU A 104 2.98 1.56 2.48
CA GLU A 104 2.66 2.94 2.75
C GLU A 104 2.37 3.13 4.24
N HIS A 105 2.68 4.31 4.76
CA HIS A 105 2.46 4.63 6.15
C HIS A 105 1.35 5.67 6.31
N THR A 106 0.42 5.40 7.25
CA THR A 106 -0.60 6.39 7.58
C THR A 106 0.01 7.68 8.11
N PRO A 107 -0.56 8.86 7.80
CA PRO A 107 -0.08 10.12 8.36
C PRO A 107 -0.06 10.10 9.89
N PHE A 108 0.92 10.76 10.51
CA PHE A 108 1.08 10.98 11.94
C PHE A 108 1.44 9.74 12.77
N TRP A 109 0.65 8.66 12.75
CA TRP A 109 0.93 7.46 13.55
C TRP A 109 1.86 6.49 12.85
N LEU A 110 2.06 6.63 11.55
CA LEU A 110 2.91 5.78 10.71
C LEU A 110 2.54 4.29 10.83
N PHE A 111 1.24 3.98 10.89
CA PHE A 111 0.79 2.59 10.80
C PHE A 111 1.09 2.06 9.40
N PRO A 112 1.77 0.90 9.30
CA PRO A 112 2.10 0.31 8.01
C PRO A 112 0.88 -0.38 7.41
N ASP A 113 0.63 -0.10 6.13
CA ASP A 113 -0.33 -0.78 5.29
C ASP A 113 0.42 -1.42 4.13
N ASP A 114 0.23 -2.72 3.91
CA ASP A 114 0.80 -3.44 2.78
C ASP A 114 0.02 -3.15 1.52
N VAL A 115 0.74 -2.90 0.43
CA VAL A 115 0.15 -2.64 -0.90
C VAL A 115 0.83 -3.55 -1.92
N PHE A 116 0.01 -4.16 -2.77
CA PHE A 116 0.47 -5.12 -3.78
C PHE A 116 -0.08 -4.73 -5.14
N LEU A 117 0.75 -4.89 -6.14
CA LEU A 117 0.36 -4.79 -7.55
C LEU A 117 0.95 -5.97 -8.32
N SER A 118 0.11 -6.65 -9.08
CA SER A 118 0.51 -7.51 -10.19
C SER A 118 0.07 -6.89 -11.50
N ILE A 119 0.96 -6.90 -12.48
CA ILE A 119 0.69 -6.49 -13.86
C ILE A 119 1.01 -7.69 -14.75
N THR A 120 0.06 -8.13 -15.55
CA THR A 120 0.27 -9.20 -16.53
C THR A 120 0.02 -8.69 -17.95
N VAL A 121 0.76 -9.20 -18.92
CA VAL A 121 0.51 -8.92 -20.33
C VAL A 121 -0.82 -9.57 -20.73
N GLU A 122 -1.78 -8.77 -21.22
CA GLU A 122 -3.03 -9.27 -21.77
C GLU A 122 -2.92 -9.57 -23.26
N ASP A 123 -2.31 -8.64 -24.01
CA ASP A 123 -1.94 -8.78 -25.42
C ASP A 123 -0.72 -7.88 -25.74
N ASP A 124 -0.37 -7.73 -27.04
CA ASP A 124 0.83 -6.99 -27.48
C ASP A 124 0.87 -5.53 -27.00
N ASN A 125 -0.27 -4.92 -26.65
CA ASN A 125 -0.35 -3.51 -26.23
C ASN A 125 -1.37 -3.27 -25.13
N SER A 126 -1.70 -4.28 -24.34
CA SER A 126 -2.64 -4.18 -23.22
C SER A 126 -2.09 -4.92 -22.01
N SER A 127 -2.35 -4.38 -20.84
CA SER A 127 -1.97 -4.99 -19.57
C SER A 127 -3.17 -5.22 -18.67
N ARG A 128 -3.09 -6.24 -17.85
CA ARG A 128 -4.07 -6.53 -16.79
C ARG A 128 -3.44 -6.30 -15.43
N ILE A 129 -4.18 -5.66 -14.55
CA ILE A 129 -3.73 -5.41 -13.18
C ILE A 129 -4.52 -6.21 -12.15
N GLU A 130 -3.87 -6.46 -11.02
CA GLU A 130 -4.46 -6.89 -9.77
C GLU A 130 -3.85 -6.07 -8.64
N LEU A 131 -4.71 -5.49 -7.79
CA LEU A 131 -4.33 -4.60 -6.70
C LEU A 131 -4.85 -5.14 -5.37
N HIS A 132 -4.04 -5.02 -4.33
CA HIS A 132 -4.45 -5.36 -2.97
C HIS A 132 -3.85 -4.36 -2.00
N SER A 133 -4.62 -3.99 -0.96
CA SER A 133 -4.11 -3.20 0.16
C SER A 133 -4.73 -3.68 1.46
N GLU A 134 -3.90 -3.88 2.48
CA GLU A 134 -4.35 -4.28 3.83
C GLU A 134 -3.52 -3.64 4.93
N SER A 135 -4.18 -3.31 6.03
CA SER A 135 -3.49 -2.77 7.19
C SER A 135 -2.95 -3.89 8.08
N ARG A 136 -1.67 -3.83 8.44
CA ARG A 136 -1.04 -4.81 9.35
C ARG A 136 -1.63 -4.79 10.77
N LEU A 137 -2.20 -3.65 11.16
CA LEU A 137 -2.71 -3.42 12.50
C LEU A 137 -4.15 -2.92 12.49
N GLY A 138 -4.99 -3.48 13.37
CA GLY A 138 -6.37 -3.06 13.56
C GLY A 138 -7.39 -4.03 12.98
N TYR A 139 -8.66 -3.79 13.29
CA TYR A 139 -9.81 -4.58 12.78
C TYR A 139 -10.51 -3.91 11.61
N GLY A 140 -10.19 -2.66 11.33
CA GLY A 140 -10.77 -1.89 10.25
C GLY A 140 -9.94 -0.65 9.96
N ASP A 141 -9.93 -0.25 8.69
CA ASP A 141 -9.08 0.79 8.13
C ASP A 141 -9.78 2.14 7.94
N LEU A 142 -11.03 2.28 8.36
CA LEU A 142 -11.87 3.49 8.16
C LEU A 142 -12.02 3.93 6.69
N GLY A 143 -11.83 3.02 5.75
CA GLY A 143 -11.90 3.30 4.31
C GLY A 143 -10.54 3.65 3.67
N VAL A 144 -9.44 3.61 4.40
CA VAL A 144 -8.11 3.99 3.90
C VAL A 144 -7.65 3.07 2.78
N ASN A 145 -7.79 1.73 2.93
CA ASN A 145 -7.33 0.79 1.90
C ASN A 145 -8.08 0.92 0.57
N PRO A 146 -9.43 0.96 0.51
CA PRO A 146 -10.11 1.20 -0.76
C PRO A 146 -9.78 2.57 -1.37
N GLU A 147 -9.71 3.66 -0.58
CA GLU A 147 -9.33 4.99 -1.08
C GLU A 147 -7.91 4.98 -1.68
N ARG A 148 -6.96 4.31 -1.03
CA ARG A 148 -5.60 4.12 -1.55
C ARG A 148 -5.60 3.38 -2.89
N LEU A 149 -6.32 2.27 -2.98
CA LEU A 149 -6.38 1.52 -4.24
C LEU A 149 -7.10 2.29 -5.36
N GLU A 150 -8.08 3.13 -5.05
CA GLU A 150 -8.71 4.02 -6.03
C GLU A 150 -7.70 5.04 -6.56
N LEU A 151 -6.93 5.71 -5.69
CA LEU A 151 -5.89 6.64 -6.09
C LEU A 151 -4.78 5.96 -6.90
N PHE A 152 -4.36 4.77 -6.49
CA PHE A 152 -3.37 4.00 -7.22
C PHE A 152 -3.88 3.58 -8.59
N TYR A 153 -5.12 3.09 -8.66
CA TYR A 153 -5.76 2.77 -9.94
C TYR A 153 -5.84 3.98 -10.88
N GLU A 154 -6.22 5.16 -10.38
CA GLU A 154 -6.25 6.40 -11.17
C GLU A 154 -4.88 6.78 -11.69
N ALA A 155 -3.82 6.61 -10.89
CA ALA A 155 -2.45 6.84 -11.32
C ALA A 155 -2.02 5.87 -12.44
N LEU A 156 -2.39 4.58 -12.33
CA LEU A 156 -2.10 3.58 -13.36
C LEU A 156 -2.89 3.82 -14.65
N ALA A 157 -4.12 4.38 -14.57
CA ALA A 157 -4.98 4.66 -15.70
C ALA A 157 -4.69 6.02 -16.38
N SER A 158 -3.68 6.74 -15.92
CA SER A 158 -3.34 8.07 -16.46
C SER A 158 -2.69 7.94 -17.83
N ASP A 159 -3.33 8.57 -18.87
CA ASP A 159 -2.80 8.70 -20.23
C ASP A 159 -1.61 9.70 -20.32
#